data_833e2d73fe40c75c7eb09b19d915bc0d
#
_entry.id   833e2d73fe40c75c7eb09b19d915bc0d
#
_cell.length_a   1.000
_cell.length_b   1.000
_cell.length_c   1.000
_cell.angle_alpha   90.00
_cell.angle_beta   90.00
_cell.angle_gamma   90.00
#
_symmetry.space_group_name_H-M   'P 1'
#
loop_
_entity.id
_entity.type
_entity.pdbx_description
1 polymer ?
#
loop_
_entity_poly.entity_id
_entity_poly.type
_entity_poly.pdbx_seq_one_letter_code
_entity_poly.pdbx_strand_id
1 'polypeptide(L)'
;MVLPSQLVAPMTVARTLMDGHSASIPQLTLARFMEGGHFGAHVRAMRGVYADRLDALVRLVRKHLADFVEPRVPVGGMQMPCILIRNIPEREAIDTARRAGIDLLGLAALHASNKHKAGFLMGFAAYTPDEMEAAVKKLAGLLRPLERP
;
A
#
# COMPACT_ATOMS: atom_id res chain seq x y z
N MET A 1 5.55 -21.53 7.15
CA MET A 1 4.53 -21.44 8.21
C MET A 1 5.16 -21.99 9.49
N VAL A 2 5.06 -21.28 10.60
CA VAL A 2 5.51 -21.75 11.92
C VAL A 2 4.26 -22.14 12.70
N LEU A 3 4.22 -23.36 13.22
CA LEU A 3 3.04 -23.95 13.85
C LEU A 3 3.39 -24.58 15.21
N PRO A 4 2.47 -24.58 16.18
CA PRO A 4 2.57 -25.45 17.35
C PRO A 4 2.71 -26.92 16.93
N SER A 5 3.49 -27.72 17.69
CA SER A 5 3.84 -29.11 17.32
C SER A 5 2.63 -30.00 17.04
N GLN A 6 1.54 -29.84 17.80
CA GLN A 6 0.31 -30.61 17.64
C GLN A 6 -0.44 -30.34 16.32
N LEU A 7 -0.18 -29.19 15.67
CA LEU A 7 -0.80 -28.83 14.39
C LEU A 7 0.06 -29.18 13.17
N VAL A 8 1.30 -29.59 13.35
CA VAL A 8 2.21 -29.90 12.23
C VAL A 8 1.68 -31.05 11.39
N ALA A 9 1.33 -32.18 12.00
CA ALA A 9 0.86 -33.35 11.24
C ALA A 9 -0.46 -33.09 10.48
N PRO A 10 -1.54 -32.58 11.10
CA PRO A 10 -2.79 -32.30 10.37
C PRO A 10 -2.61 -31.24 9.28
N MET A 11 -1.78 -30.20 9.50
CA MET A 11 -1.52 -29.18 8.49
C MET A 11 -0.64 -29.69 7.35
N THR A 12 0.26 -30.63 7.60
CA THR A 12 1.03 -31.32 6.53
C THR A 12 0.10 -32.11 5.63
N VAL A 13 -0.84 -32.87 6.20
CA VAL A 13 -1.84 -33.61 5.42
C VAL A 13 -2.71 -32.66 4.61
N ALA A 14 -3.25 -31.60 5.23
CA ALA A 14 -4.08 -30.62 4.54
C ALA A 14 -3.32 -29.98 3.36
N ARG A 15 -2.06 -29.62 3.55
CA ARG A 15 -1.21 -29.05 2.50
C ARG A 15 -0.97 -30.03 1.36
N THR A 16 -0.69 -31.30 1.68
CA THR A 16 -0.49 -32.34 0.65
C THR A 16 -1.72 -32.52 -0.23
N LEU A 17 -2.92 -32.41 0.36
CA LEU A 17 -4.19 -32.51 -0.38
C LEU A 17 -4.47 -31.26 -1.23
N MET A 18 -4.03 -30.08 -0.81
CA MET A 18 -4.29 -28.83 -1.52
C MET A 18 -3.27 -28.54 -2.63
N ASP A 19 -1.99 -28.69 -2.34
CA ASP A 19 -0.89 -28.24 -3.21
C ASP A 19 -0.04 -29.39 -3.78
N GLY A 20 -0.21 -30.62 -3.26
CA GLY A 20 0.71 -31.73 -3.55
C GLY A 20 2.12 -31.42 -3.01
N HIS A 21 3.00 -30.92 -3.88
CA HIS A 21 4.39 -30.56 -3.52
C HIS A 21 4.66 -29.06 -3.73
N SER A 22 5.38 -28.48 -2.78
CA SER A 22 5.87 -27.09 -2.95
C SER A 22 6.84 -27.01 -4.13
N ALA A 23 6.76 -25.92 -4.89
CA ALA A 23 7.71 -25.65 -5.97
C ALA A 23 9.13 -25.49 -5.40
N SER A 24 10.00 -26.48 -5.59
CA SER A 24 11.35 -26.50 -5.02
C SER A 24 12.32 -25.56 -5.75
N ILE A 25 12.20 -25.45 -7.08
CA ILE A 25 13.11 -24.62 -7.90
C ILE A 25 13.07 -23.15 -7.47
N PRO A 26 11.90 -22.46 -7.36
CA PRO A 26 11.85 -21.09 -6.89
C PRO A 26 12.39 -20.91 -5.47
N GLN A 27 12.18 -21.90 -4.58
CA GLN A 27 12.70 -21.84 -3.21
C GLN A 27 14.22 -21.92 -3.18
N LEU A 28 14.82 -22.86 -3.94
CA LEU A 28 16.28 -22.98 -4.06
C LEU A 28 16.90 -21.75 -4.72
N THR A 29 16.26 -21.20 -5.75
CA THR A 29 16.70 -19.97 -6.40
C THR A 29 16.73 -18.81 -5.41
N LEU A 30 15.65 -18.65 -4.62
CA LEU A 30 15.59 -17.60 -3.60
C LEU A 30 16.65 -17.82 -2.51
N ALA A 31 16.83 -19.05 -2.05
CA ALA A 31 17.86 -19.39 -1.07
C ALA A 31 19.25 -18.99 -1.57
N ARG A 32 19.61 -19.35 -2.79
CA ARG A 32 20.90 -18.97 -3.41
C ARG A 32 21.05 -17.47 -3.58
N PHE A 33 19.98 -16.78 -3.96
CA PHE A 33 19.96 -15.31 -4.06
C PHE A 33 20.22 -14.63 -2.71
N MET A 34 19.66 -15.19 -1.63
CA MET A 34 19.87 -14.70 -0.26
C MET A 34 21.28 -15.02 0.25
N GLU A 35 21.76 -16.27 0.07
CA GLU A 35 23.10 -16.72 0.45
C GLU A 35 24.20 -15.92 -0.25
N GLY A 36 24.01 -15.57 -1.53
CA GLY A 36 24.93 -14.73 -2.30
C GLY A 36 24.93 -13.25 -1.90
N GLY A 37 24.13 -12.84 -0.91
CA GLY A 37 24.06 -11.46 -0.42
C GLY A 37 23.26 -10.51 -1.34
N HIS A 38 22.77 -10.99 -2.48
CA HIS A 38 22.05 -10.17 -3.48
C HIS A 38 20.75 -9.59 -2.93
N PHE A 39 20.01 -10.36 -2.12
CA PHE A 39 18.79 -9.88 -1.45
C PHE A 39 19.08 -8.67 -0.55
N GLY A 40 20.11 -8.78 0.29
CA GLY A 40 20.49 -7.67 1.20
C GLY A 40 20.94 -6.42 0.44
N ALA A 41 21.68 -6.58 -0.65
CA ALA A 41 22.10 -5.48 -1.50
C ALA A 41 20.90 -4.79 -2.18
N HIS A 42 19.97 -5.59 -2.73
CA HIS A 42 18.74 -5.09 -3.33
C HIS A 42 17.89 -4.30 -2.34
N VAL A 43 17.64 -4.86 -1.15
CA VAL A 43 16.85 -4.18 -0.10
C VAL A 43 17.48 -2.85 0.31
N ARG A 44 18.81 -2.79 0.47
CA ARG A 44 19.51 -1.54 0.79
C ARG A 44 19.35 -0.48 -0.31
N ALA A 45 19.48 -0.87 -1.58
CA ALA A 45 19.29 0.03 -2.70
C ALA A 45 17.84 0.55 -2.77
N MET A 46 16.86 -0.34 -2.62
CA MET A 46 15.44 0.03 -2.69
C MET A 46 14.98 0.91 -1.55
N ARG A 47 15.58 0.81 -0.37
CA ARG A 47 15.28 1.73 0.76
C ARG A 47 15.53 3.18 0.40
N GLY A 48 16.64 3.50 -0.28
CA GLY A 48 16.92 4.85 -0.75
C GLY A 48 15.86 5.33 -1.75
N VAL A 49 15.60 4.53 -2.78
CA VAL A 49 14.59 4.87 -3.80
C VAL A 49 13.20 5.10 -3.20
N TYR A 50 12.80 4.26 -2.26
CA TYR A 50 11.47 4.40 -1.63
C TYR A 50 11.39 5.57 -0.66
N ALA A 51 12.49 5.91 0.04
CA ALA A 51 12.53 7.09 0.88
C ALA A 51 12.34 8.37 0.04
N ASP A 52 13.07 8.51 -1.07
CA ASP A 52 12.95 9.66 -1.96
C ASP A 52 11.54 9.79 -2.55
N ARG A 53 10.93 8.67 -2.94
CA ARG A 53 9.55 8.64 -3.46
C ARG A 53 8.51 8.99 -2.41
N LEU A 54 8.67 8.49 -1.18
CA LEU A 54 7.80 8.85 -0.06
C LEU A 54 7.87 10.35 0.24
N ASP A 55 9.07 10.90 0.31
CA ASP A 55 9.27 12.33 0.54
C ASP A 55 8.65 13.17 -0.57
N ALA A 56 8.78 12.74 -1.83
CA ALA A 56 8.11 13.39 -2.95
C ALA A 56 6.59 13.36 -2.79
N LEU A 57 6.01 12.19 -2.49
CA LEU A 57 4.55 12.06 -2.29
C LEU A 57 4.06 12.92 -1.12
N VAL A 58 4.78 12.94 0.02
CA VAL A 58 4.43 13.78 1.18
C VAL A 58 4.39 15.26 0.81
N ARG A 59 5.40 15.75 0.08
CA ARG A 59 5.43 17.14 -0.40
C ARG A 59 4.26 17.45 -1.33
N LEU A 60 3.96 16.55 -2.27
CA LEU A 60 2.87 16.72 -3.24
C LEU A 60 1.49 16.73 -2.57
N VAL A 61 1.25 15.81 -1.64
CA VAL A 61 0.00 15.76 -0.87
C VAL A 61 -0.17 17.02 -0.02
N ARG A 62 0.88 17.47 0.68
CA ARG A 62 0.83 18.72 1.45
C ARG A 62 0.61 19.95 0.57
N LYS A 63 1.13 19.96 -0.66
CA LYS A 63 0.99 21.08 -1.60
C LYS A 63 -0.39 21.15 -2.26
N HIS A 64 -0.96 20.01 -2.63
CA HIS A 64 -2.15 19.97 -3.49
C HIS A 64 -3.41 19.41 -2.83
N LEU A 65 -3.26 18.65 -1.74
CA LEU A 65 -4.36 17.98 -1.05
C LEU A 65 -4.51 18.39 0.42
N ALA A 66 -3.77 19.40 0.89
CA ALA A 66 -3.80 19.84 2.29
C ALA A 66 -5.19 20.22 2.80
N ASP A 67 -6.07 20.71 1.92
CA ASP A 67 -7.45 21.07 2.27
C ASP A 67 -8.36 19.85 2.48
N PHE A 68 -7.98 18.68 1.96
CA PHE A 68 -8.83 17.49 1.91
C PHE A 68 -8.33 16.34 2.77
N VAL A 69 -7.01 16.19 2.89
CA VAL A 69 -6.41 15.05 3.60
C VAL A 69 -5.23 15.43 4.47
N GLU A 70 -5.02 14.67 5.54
CA GLU A 70 -3.84 14.68 6.37
C GLU A 70 -3.00 13.43 6.06
N PRO A 71 -1.76 13.56 5.51
CA PRO A 71 -0.88 12.43 5.27
C PRO A 71 -0.31 11.90 6.60
N ARG A 72 -0.35 10.59 6.79
CA ARG A 72 0.30 9.89 7.89
C ARG A 72 1.56 9.21 7.36
N VAL A 73 2.71 9.81 7.61
CA VAL A 73 3.99 9.29 7.12
C VAL A 73 4.30 7.96 7.79
N PRO A 74 4.38 6.84 7.05
CA PRO A 74 4.64 5.54 7.63
C PRO A 74 6.12 5.37 7.99
N VAL A 75 6.42 4.56 9.01
CA VAL A 75 7.80 4.17 9.36
C VAL A 75 8.36 3.09 8.41
N GLY A 76 7.55 2.53 7.53
CA GLY A 76 7.93 1.53 6.55
C GLY A 76 6.77 1.13 5.65
N GLY A 77 7.03 0.24 4.71
CA GLY A 77 6.05 -0.18 3.70
C GLY A 77 6.15 0.65 2.41
N MET A 78 5.17 0.49 1.54
CA MET A 78 5.12 1.08 0.19
C MET A 78 3.87 1.91 -0.06
N GLN A 79 3.10 2.19 1.00
CA GLN A 79 1.84 2.91 0.95
C GLN A 79 1.77 3.92 2.11
N MET A 80 1.23 5.09 1.84
CA MET A 80 1.05 6.16 2.82
C MET A 80 -0.45 6.36 3.09
N PRO A 81 -0.89 6.21 4.35
CA PRO A 81 -2.26 6.55 4.74
C PRO A 81 -2.51 8.06 4.63
N CYS A 82 -3.64 8.42 4.04
CA CYS A 82 -4.15 9.78 3.97
C CYS A 82 -5.53 9.82 4.63
N ILE A 83 -5.68 10.59 5.71
CA ILE A 83 -6.93 10.71 6.44
C ILE A 83 -7.74 11.85 5.84
N LEU A 84 -8.99 11.61 5.49
CA LEU A 84 -9.92 12.66 5.07
C LEU A 84 -10.21 13.59 6.25
N ILE A 85 -10.02 14.89 6.06
CA ILE A 85 -10.25 15.95 7.07
C ILE A 85 -11.47 16.79 6.74
N ARG A 86 -12.12 16.54 5.61
CA ARG A 86 -13.38 17.16 5.19
C ARG A 86 -14.50 16.13 5.23
N ASN A 87 -15.73 16.62 5.22
CA ASN A 87 -16.94 15.77 5.18
C ASN A 87 -17.12 15.17 3.77
N ILE A 88 -16.21 14.29 3.38
CA ILE A 88 -16.21 13.57 2.11
C ILE A 88 -16.41 12.08 2.41
N PRO A 89 -17.44 11.42 1.87
CA PRO A 89 -17.63 9.99 2.04
C PRO A 89 -16.47 9.20 1.39
N GLU A 90 -15.78 8.38 2.16
CA GLU A 90 -14.62 7.59 1.70
C GLU A 90 -14.92 6.80 0.43
N ARG A 91 -16.06 6.09 0.41
CA ARG A 91 -16.46 5.27 -0.73
C ARG A 91 -16.64 6.11 -2.01
N GLU A 92 -17.27 7.27 -1.88
CA GLU A 92 -17.53 8.17 -3.00
C GLU A 92 -16.22 8.76 -3.56
N ALA A 93 -15.28 9.12 -2.67
CA ALA A 93 -13.95 9.56 -3.06
C ALA A 93 -13.20 8.48 -3.85
N ILE A 94 -13.20 7.23 -3.37
CA ILE A 94 -12.52 6.09 -4.01
C ILE A 94 -13.16 5.77 -5.36
N ASP A 95 -14.50 5.68 -5.43
CA ASP A 95 -15.20 5.35 -6.67
C ASP A 95 -15.00 6.45 -7.74
N THR A 96 -14.93 7.70 -7.32
CA THR A 96 -14.67 8.83 -8.23
C THR A 96 -13.22 8.82 -8.72
N ALA A 97 -12.25 8.57 -7.83
CA ALA A 97 -10.84 8.42 -8.19
C ALA A 97 -10.65 7.26 -9.18
N ARG A 98 -11.27 6.10 -8.92
CA ARG A 98 -11.19 4.91 -9.78
C ARG A 98 -11.73 5.16 -11.19
N ARG A 99 -12.88 5.82 -11.32
CA ARG A 99 -13.43 6.21 -12.63
C ARG A 99 -12.50 7.13 -13.40
N ALA A 100 -11.68 7.88 -12.70
CA ALA A 100 -10.66 8.75 -13.29
C ALA A 100 -9.30 8.07 -13.51
N GLY A 101 -9.18 6.75 -13.25
CA GLY A 101 -7.95 5.98 -13.44
C GLY A 101 -6.96 6.10 -12.29
N ILE A 102 -7.41 6.53 -11.09
CA ILE A 102 -6.61 6.55 -9.87
C ILE A 102 -7.16 5.48 -8.93
N ASP A 103 -6.39 4.40 -8.73
CA ASP A 103 -6.78 3.33 -7.81
C ASP A 103 -6.30 3.62 -6.39
N LEU A 104 -7.25 3.69 -5.45
CA LEU A 104 -7.01 3.95 -4.04
C LEU A 104 -7.66 2.84 -3.21
N LEU A 105 -6.97 2.41 -2.16
CA LEU A 105 -7.54 1.47 -1.19
C LEU A 105 -8.07 2.25 0.02
N GLY A 106 -9.37 2.12 0.28
CA GLY A 106 -10.02 2.76 1.42
C GLY A 106 -9.57 2.18 2.75
N LEU A 107 -9.47 3.02 3.77
CA LEU A 107 -9.09 2.59 5.11
C LEU A 107 -10.17 1.70 5.75
N ALA A 108 -11.44 1.89 5.40
CA ALA A 108 -12.54 1.03 5.85
C ALA A 108 -12.30 -0.45 5.58
N ALA A 109 -11.71 -0.79 4.42
CA ALA A 109 -11.42 -2.17 4.03
C ALA A 109 -10.35 -2.85 4.91
N LEU A 110 -9.58 -2.07 5.66
CA LEU A 110 -8.50 -2.56 6.53
C LEU A 110 -8.91 -2.71 7.99
N HIS A 111 -10.12 -2.29 8.34
CA HIS A 111 -10.60 -2.29 9.72
C HIS A 111 -11.77 -3.27 9.89
N ALA A 112 -11.71 -4.09 10.93
CA ALA A 112 -12.80 -4.99 11.29
C ALA A 112 -13.99 -4.28 11.97
N SER A 113 -13.84 -3.02 12.34
CA SER A 113 -14.88 -2.22 13.02
C SER A 113 -15.12 -0.89 12.29
N ASN A 114 -16.33 -0.37 12.41
CA ASN A 114 -16.70 0.94 11.83
C ASN A 114 -16.11 2.15 12.58
N LYS A 115 -15.28 1.93 13.61
CA LYS A 115 -14.65 2.99 14.40
C LYS A 115 -13.26 3.35 13.84
N HIS A 116 -13.20 3.75 12.58
CA HIS A 116 -11.97 4.22 11.95
C HIS A 116 -12.17 5.62 11.36
N LYS A 117 -11.08 6.34 11.16
CA LYS A 117 -11.11 7.60 10.41
C LYS A 117 -11.21 7.29 8.93
N ALA A 118 -12.12 7.97 8.23
CA ALA A 118 -12.23 7.87 6.79
C ALA A 118 -10.93 8.30 6.11
N GLY A 119 -10.56 7.63 5.02
CA GLY A 119 -9.34 7.92 4.30
C GLY A 119 -8.97 6.84 3.30
N PHE A 120 -7.76 6.93 2.75
CA PHE A 120 -7.28 5.97 1.77
C PHE A 120 -5.76 5.82 1.81
N LEU A 121 -5.26 4.72 1.26
CA LEU A 121 -3.84 4.48 1.05
C LEU A 121 -3.41 4.98 -0.32
N MET A 122 -2.28 5.67 -0.37
CA MET A 122 -1.60 6.09 -1.59
C MET A 122 -0.29 5.32 -1.75
N GLY A 123 -0.18 4.53 -2.84
CA GLY A 123 1.05 3.83 -3.20
C GLY A 123 2.09 4.78 -3.79
N PHE A 124 3.38 4.60 -3.44
CA PHE A 124 4.48 5.44 -3.95
C PHE A 124 5.61 4.62 -4.59
N ALA A 125 5.65 3.32 -4.36
CA ALA A 125 6.82 2.52 -4.73
C ALA A 125 6.99 2.30 -6.25
N ALA A 126 5.90 2.35 -7.03
CA ALA A 126 5.91 2.04 -8.45
C ALA A 126 5.98 3.27 -9.38
N TYR A 127 5.79 4.48 -8.83
CA TYR A 127 5.60 5.68 -9.63
C TYR A 127 6.76 6.66 -9.53
N THR A 128 6.98 7.41 -10.60
CA THR A 128 7.92 8.54 -10.61
C THR A 128 7.30 9.76 -9.92
N PRO A 129 8.11 10.74 -9.47
CA PRO A 129 7.59 11.99 -8.90
C PRO A 129 6.62 12.73 -9.83
N ASP A 130 6.86 12.74 -11.13
CA ASP A 130 6.01 13.43 -12.12
C ASP A 130 4.64 12.74 -12.27
N GLU A 131 4.63 11.41 -12.32
CA GLU A 131 3.38 10.62 -12.33
C GLU A 131 2.56 10.84 -11.06
N MET A 132 3.25 10.87 -9.90
CA MET A 132 2.61 11.17 -8.62
C MET A 132 2.03 12.59 -8.59
N GLU A 133 2.76 13.59 -9.11
CA GLU A 133 2.27 14.97 -9.15
C GLU A 133 1.02 15.09 -10.03
N ALA A 134 1.02 14.48 -11.20
CA ALA A 134 -0.14 14.47 -12.08
C ALA A 134 -1.37 13.82 -11.42
N ALA A 135 -1.17 12.67 -10.77
CA ALA A 135 -2.24 11.96 -10.07
C ALA A 135 -2.78 12.75 -8.88
N VAL A 136 -1.91 13.34 -8.06
CA VAL A 136 -2.28 14.12 -6.87
C VAL A 136 -3.05 15.39 -7.27
N LYS A 137 -2.62 16.12 -8.30
CA LYS A 137 -3.35 17.29 -8.83
C LYS A 137 -4.74 16.91 -9.35
N LYS A 138 -4.82 15.81 -10.10
CA LYS A 138 -6.09 15.28 -10.61
C LYS A 138 -7.03 14.91 -9.45
N LEU A 139 -6.51 14.22 -8.43
CA LEU A 139 -7.29 13.82 -7.24
C LEU A 139 -7.84 15.05 -6.50
N ALA A 140 -7.06 16.11 -6.34
CA ALA A 140 -7.52 17.35 -5.70
C ALA A 140 -8.75 17.96 -6.41
N GLY A 141 -8.76 17.96 -7.73
CA GLY A 141 -9.90 18.41 -8.53
C GLY A 141 -11.14 17.52 -8.38
N LEU A 142 -10.93 16.22 -8.16
CA LEU A 142 -12.01 15.24 -7.98
C LEU A 142 -12.63 15.27 -6.59
N LEU A 143 -11.84 15.58 -5.53
CA LEU A 143 -12.34 15.63 -4.15
C LEU A 143 -13.16 16.89 -3.86
N ARG A 144 -12.82 18.01 -4.50
CA ARG A 144 -13.49 19.31 -4.26
C ARG A 144 -15.03 19.26 -4.39
N PRO A 145 -15.62 18.69 -5.45
CA PRO A 145 -17.09 18.64 -5.60
C PRO A 145 -17.77 17.61 -4.66
N LEU A 146 -17.01 16.77 -3.96
CA LEU A 146 -17.54 15.75 -3.07
C LEU A 146 -17.68 16.22 -1.61
N GLU A 147 -17.16 17.41 -1.28
CA GLU A 147 -17.27 17.99 0.05
C GLU A 147 -18.74 18.34 0.35
N ARG A 148 -19.26 17.78 1.42
CA ARG A 148 -20.62 18.02 1.89
C ARG A 148 -20.62 19.13 2.93
N PRO A 149 -21.68 19.96 2.97
CA PRO A 149 -21.82 21.02 3.95
C PRO A 149 -21.88 20.50 5.40
#